data_959a0a782e62b7d46271a19d5a45529c
#
_entry.id   959a0a782e62b7d46271a19d5a45529c
#
_cell.length_a   1.000
_cell.length_b   1.000
_cell.length_c   1.000
_cell.angle_alpha   90.00
_cell.angle_beta   90.00
_cell.angle_gamma   90.00
#
_symmetry.space_group_name_H-M   'P 1'
#
loop_
_entity.id
_entity.type
_entity.pdbx_description
1 polymer ?
#
loop_
_entity_poly.entity_id
_entity_poly.type
_entity_poly.pdbx_seq_one_letter_code
_entity_poly.pdbx_strand_id
1 'polypeptide(L)'
;INYDSRFKGNSGWGYRVGIGYGYGDNSSWIDQKISGVGVPLELNYLLGEKKSKLEVGFGASLGVYHVKETSWFYSQPVPPETEEIAERYESKENRFGYFLFGNIGYRYQRTNGFMFRVGLSPSFNFGDKHGLSKSAFYPYIGLGWSF
;
A
#
# COMPACT_ATOMS: atom_id res chain seq x y z
N ILE A 1 -1.13 -12.34 -0.60
CA ILE A 1 -0.76 -13.51 -1.45
C ILE A 1 -0.58 -13.01 -2.87
N ASN A 2 0.53 -13.40 -3.51
CA ASN A 2 0.83 -12.95 -4.87
C ASN A 2 1.20 -14.16 -5.76
N TYR A 3 0.78 -14.10 -7.00
CA TYR A 3 1.26 -14.94 -8.09
C TYR A 3 2.19 -14.10 -8.97
N ASP A 4 3.38 -14.62 -9.26
CA ASP A 4 4.41 -13.93 -10.05
C ASP A 4 4.88 -14.87 -11.17
N SER A 5 4.88 -14.40 -12.41
CA SER A 5 5.27 -15.18 -13.58
C SER A 5 6.17 -14.39 -14.51
N ARG A 6 7.04 -15.11 -15.21
CA ARG A 6 7.91 -14.54 -16.22
C ARG A 6 7.36 -14.80 -17.62
N PHE A 7 7.57 -13.86 -18.54
CA PHE A 7 7.19 -14.07 -19.93
C PHE A 7 8.15 -15.05 -20.64
N LYS A 8 9.43 -15.04 -20.22
CA LYS A 8 10.44 -15.94 -20.79
C LYS A 8 11.52 -16.24 -19.75
N GLY A 9 11.76 -17.54 -19.51
CA GLY A 9 12.83 -18.00 -18.62
C GLY A 9 12.67 -17.56 -17.16
N ASN A 10 13.78 -17.39 -16.46
CA ASN A 10 13.83 -17.08 -15.01
C ASN A 10 14.22 -15.62 -14.69
N SER A 11 14.40 -14.78 -15.70
CA SER A 11 14.77 -13.36 -15.58
C SER A 11 14.07 -12.54 -16.65
N GLY A 12 14.27 -11.21 -16.64
CA GLY A 12 13.63 -10.33 -17.58
C GLY A 12 12.19 -9.95 -17.16
N TRP A 13 11.39 -9.63 -18.14
CA TRP A 13 10.02 -9.16 -17.93
C TRP A 13 9.10 -10.23 -17.39
N GLY A 14 8.21 -9.82 -16.51
CA GLY A 14 7.14 -10.64 -15.96
C GLY A 14 6.05 -9.78 -15.31
N TYR A 15 5.04 -10.46 -14.81
CA TYR A 15 3.94 -9.81 -14.14
C TYR A 15 3.68 -10.45 -12.78
N ARG A 16 3.06 -9.66 -11.92
CA ARG A 16 2.59 -10.09 -10.62
C ARG A 16 1.15 -9.64 -10.43
N VAL A 17 0.33 -10.53 -9.93
CA VAL A 17 -1.03 -10.25 -9.48
C VAL A 17 -1.22 -10.82 -8.09
N GLY A 18 -1.97 -10.13 -7.27
CA GLY A 18 -2.15 -10.59 -5.89
C GLY A 18 -3.41 -10.08 -5.22
N ILE A 19 -3.55 -10.46 -3.97
CA ILE A 19 -4.52 -9.90 -3.03
C ILE A 19 -3.72 -9.46 -1.82
N GLY A 20 -3.91 -8.21 -1.41
CA GLY A 20 -3.27 -7.61 -0.26
C GLY A 20 -4.28 -6.99 0.70
N TYR A 21 -3.96 -7.02 1.98
CA TYR A 21 -4.64 -6.23 2.99
C TYR A 21 -3.69 -5.12 3.43
N GLY A 22 -4.19 -3.90 3.45
CA GLY A 22 -3.46 -2.73 3.90
C GLY A 22 -4.10 -2.11 5.15
N TYR A 23 -3.26 -1.61 6.03
CA TYR A 23 -3.66 -0.81 7.18
C TYR A 23 -2.75 0.42 7.24
N GLY A 24 -3.35 1.58 7.44
CA GLY A 24 -2.64 2.84 7.65
C GLY A 24 -3.31 3.62 8.79
N ASP A 25 -2.48 4.22 9.62
CA ASP A 25 -2.90 5.09 10.71
C ASP A 25 -2.13 6.41 10.57
N ASN A 26 -2.85 7.50 10.49
CA ASN A 26 -2.27 8.84 10.47
C ASN A 26 -2.88 9.63 11.62
N SER A 27 -2.12 9.75 12.69
CA SER A 27 -2.47 10.54 13.88
C SER A 27 -1.81 11.91 13.80
N SER A 28 -2.31 12.78 12.94
CA SER A 28 -1.98 14.20 12.96
C SER A 28 -3.14 14.96 13.63
N TRP A 29 -3.49 16.13 13.15
CA TRP A 29 -4.61 16.94 13.64
C TRP A 29 -6.00 16.28 13.42
N ILE A 30 -6.08 15.28 12.53
CA ILE A 30 -7.24 14.45 12.29
C ILE A 30 -6.78 13.00 12.39
N ASP A 31 -7.36 12.25 13.31
CA ASP A 31 -7.12 10.80 13.42
C ASP A 31 -7.83 10.10 12.28
N GLN A 32 -7.05 9.66 11.28
CA GLN A 32 -7.58 8.93 10.15
C GLN A 32 -7.00 7.52 10.11
N LYS A 33 -7.89 6.53 10.14
CA LYS A 33 -7.54 5.11 10.02
C LYS A 33 -8.10 4.55 8.72
N ILE A 34 -7.22 3.93 7.94
CA ILE A 34 -7.60 3.25 6.71
C ILE A 34 -7.26 1.79 6.80
N SER A 35 -8.20 0.96 6.45
CA SER A 35 -7.96 -0.47 6.26
C SER A 35 -8.69 -0.96 5.02
N GLY A 36 -8.12 -1.91 4.30
CA GLY A 36 -8.79 -2.37 3.09
C GLY A 36 -8.12 -3.54 2.41
N VAL A 37 -8.83 -4.07 1.45
CA VAL A 37 -8.36 -5.15 0.58
C VAL A 37 -8.14 -4.59 -0.80
N GLY A 38 -6.98 -4.87 -1.38
CA GLY A 38 -6.61 -4.44 -2.71
C GLY A 38 -6.07 -5.58 -3.56
N VAL A 39 -6.21 -5.41 -4.87
CA VAL A 39 -5.66 -6.30 -5.90
C VAL A 39 -4.51 -5.55 -6.60
N PRO A 40 -3.26 -5.76 -6.20
CA PRO A 40 -2.11 -5.22 -6.90
C PRO A 40 -1.87 -5.97 -8.20
N LEU A 41 -1.67 -5.20 -9.27
CA LEU A 41 -1.25 -5.63 -10.59
C LEU A 41 0.07 -4.95 -10.91
N GLU A 42 1.10 -5.71 -11.22
CA GLU A 42 2.45 -5.20 -11.41
C GLU A 42 3.10 -5.81 -12.63
N LEU A 43 3.77 -4.97 -13.40
CA LEU A 43 4.74 -5.38 -14.42
C LEU A 43 6.13 -5.19 -13.83
N ASN A 44 6.95 -6.23 -13.85
CA ASN A 44 8.27 -6.18 -13.25
C ASN A 44 9.36 -6.75 -14.17
N TYR A 45 10.58 -6.31 -13.92
CA TYR A 45 11.77 -6.75 -14.62
C TYR A 45 12.81 -7.25 -13.62
N LEU A 46 13.32 -8.45 -13.86
CA LEU A 46 14.39 -9.05 -13.06
C LEU A 46 15.72 -8.97 -13.82
N LEU A 47 16.65 -8.24 -13.24
CA LEU A 47 18.03 -8.15 -13.71
C LEU A 47 18.88 -9.16 -12.97
N GLY A 48 19.63 -9.97 -13.72
CA GLY A 48 20.52 -10.99 -13.19
C GLY A 48 20.10 -12.40 -13.60
N GLU A 49 21.10 -13.24 -13.85
CA GLU A 49 20.90 -14.62 -14.33
C GLU A 49 20.96 -15.65 -13.20
N LYS A 50 21.63 -15.29 -12.10
CA LYS A 50 21.84 -16.16 -10.94
C LYS A 50 20.66 -16.11 -9.98
N LYS A 51 20.81 -16.74 -8.82
CA LYS A 51 19.80 -16.77 -7.75
C LYS A 51 19.50 -15.39 -7.17
N SER A 52 20.49 -14.48 -7.21
CA SER A 52 20.38 -13.09 -6.74
C SER A 52 20.06 -12.19 -7.91
N LYS A 53 18.99 -11.42 -7.81
CA LYS A 53 18.46 -10.54 -8.86
C LYS A 53 18.11 -9.18 -8.29
N LEU A 54 18.27 -8.16 -9.11
CA LEU A 54 17.62 -6.86 -8.87
C LEU A 54 16.21 -6.91 -9.48
N GLU A 55 15.23 -6.52 -8.70
CA GLU A 55 13.83 -6.40 -9.13
C GLU A 55 13.47 -4.93 -9.29
N VAL A 56 12.93 -4.57 -10.44
CA VAL A 56 12.35 -3.26 -10.70
C VAL A 56 10.97 -3.49 -11.27
N GLY A 57 9.97 -2.76 -10.79
CA GLY A 57 8.60 -2.92 -11.25
C GLY A 57 7.78 -1.66 -11.10
N PHE A 58 6.66 -1.66 -11.78
CA PHE A 58 5.61 -0.66 -11.59
C PHE A 58 4.24 -1.31 -11.74
N GLY A 59 3.26 -0.75 -11.06
CA GLY A 59 1.92 -1.31 -11.05
C GLY A 59 0.87 -0.37 -10.52
N ALA A 60 -0.35 -0.91 -10.49
CA ALA A 60 -1.50 -0.27 -9.87
C ALA A 60 -2.17 -1.25 -8.91
N SER A 61 -2.68 -0.73 -7.81
CA SER A 61 -3.54 -1.48 -6.90
C SER A 61 -4.93 -0.90 -6.93
N LEU A 62 -5.92 -1.76 -7.11
CA LEU A 62 -7.34 -1.44 -7.03
C LEU A 62 -7.91 -2.06 -5.78
N GLY A 63 -8.69 -1.31 -5.01
CA GLY A 63 -9.18 -1.85 -3.75
C GLY A 63 -10.40 -1.16 -3.17
N VAL A 64 -10.96 -1.79 -2.16
CA VAL A 64 -12.01 -1.22 -1.33
C VAL A 64 -11.43 -0.94 0.05
N TYR A 65 -11.54 0.30 0.47
CA TYR A 65 -10.96 0.80 1.71
C TYR A 65 -12.05 1.31 2.63
N HIS A 66 -11.97 0.89 3.87
CA HIS A 66 -12.76 1.44 4.97
C HIS A 66 -11.96 2.58 5.60
N VAL A 67 -12.50 3.79 5.48
CA VAL A 67 -11.89 5.00 6.03
C VAL A 67 -12.68 5.42 7.26
N LYS A 68 -11.99 5.55 8.37
CA LYS A 68 -12.53 6.09 9.63
C LYS A 68 -11.81 7.38 9.94
N GLU A 69 -12.57 8.48 9.96
CA GLU A 69 -12.06 9.80 10.33
C GLU A 69 -12.67 10.21 11.68
N THR A 70 -11.82 10.67 12.58
CA THR A 70 -12.24 11.22 13.88
C THR A 70 -11.74 12.66 13.96
N SER A 71 -12.66 13.60 14.00
CA SER A 71 -12.37 15.03 14.16
C SER A 71 -12.88 15.52 15.52
N TRP A 72 -12.07 16.36 16.15
CA TRP A 72 -12.42 17.01 17.40
C TRP A 72 -12.73 18.47 17.12
N PHE A 73 -13.95 18.90 17.43
CA PHE A 73 -14.33 20.30 17.38
C PHE A 73 -14.40 20.84 18.82
N TYR A 74 -13.64 21.89 19.06
CA TYR A 74 -13.73 22.63 20.29
C TYR A 74 -14.68 23.83 20.06
N SER A 75 -15.85 23.85 20.69
CA SER A 75 -16.68 25.02 20.69
C SER A 75 -16.14 26.02 21.72
N GLN A 76 -15.96 27.27 21.33
CA GLN A 76 -15.58 28.30 22.28
C GLN A 76 -16.75 28.52 23.26
N PRO A 77 -16.48 28.59 24.56
CA PRO A 77 -17.52 28.83 25.53
C PRO A 77 -18.17 30.21 25.30
N VAL A 78 -19.49 30.19 25.14
CA VAL A 78 -20.29 31.41 25.04
C VAL A 78 -20.81 31.72 26.45
N PRO A 79 -20.51 32.88 27.04
CA PRO A 79 -21.03 33.21 28.35
C PRO A 79 -22.58 33.10 28.43
N PRO A 80 -23.17 32.47 29.48
CA PRO A 80 -22.59 32.16 30.79
C PRO A 80 -21.97 30.78 30.96
N GLU A 81 -21.84 29.98 29.91
CA GLU A 81 -21.23 28.64 30.00
C GLU A 81 -19.72 28.73 29.98
N THR A 82 -19.09 28.12 30.99
CA THR A 82 -17.64 28.16 31.21
C THR A 82 -16.93 26.85 30.83
N GLU A 83 -17.65 25.87 30.30
CA GLU A 83 -17.07 24.58 29.93
C GLU A 83 -16.87 24.47 28.40
N GLU A 84 -15.65 24.17 28.00
CA GLU A 84 -15.36 23.80 26.61
C GLU A 84 -16.00 22.45 26.31
N ILE A 85 -16.96 22.43 25.40
CA ILE A 85 -17.58 21.18 24.94
C ILE A 85 -16.76 20.68 23.76
N ALA A 86 -16.02 19.60 23.97
CA ALA A 86 -15.33 18.88 22.90
C ALA A 86 -16.32 17.90 22.26
N GLU A 87 -16.81 18.20 21.08
CA GLU A 87 -17.63 17.26 20.30
C GLU A 87 -16.75 16.40 19.42
N ARG A 88 -16.89 15.08 19.58
CA ARG A 88 -16.22 14.07 18.76
C ARG A 88 -17.12 13.69 17.61
N TYR A 89 -16.67 13.97 16.41
CA TYR A 89 -17.34 13.54 15.18
C TYR A 89 -16.61 12.35 14.56
N GLU A 90 -17.32 11.23 14.36
CA GLU A 90 -16.81 10.05 13.67
C GLU A 90 -17.51 9.90 12.32
N SER A 91 -16.74 9.87 11.25
CA SER A 91 -17.21 9.48 9.92
C SER A 91 -16.62 8.14 9.52
N LYS A 92 -17.45 7.26 8.97
CA LYS A 92 -17.04 5.93 8.46
C LYS A 92 -17.56 5.76 7.05
N GLU A 93 -16.67 5.58 6.10
CA GLU A 93 -17.04 5.38 4.70
C GLU A 93 -16.27 4.23 4.07
N ASN A 94 -16.96 3.49 3.19
CA ASN A 94 -16.31 2.54 2.31
C ASN A 94 -16.05 3.22 0.98
N ARG A 95 -14.80 3.25 0.54
CA ARG A 95 -14.40 3.89 -0.71
C ARG A 95 -13.69 2.90 -1.61
N PHE A 96 -14.02 2.95 -2.90
CA PHE A 96 -13.19 2.33 -3.91
C PHE A 96 -12.03 3.27 -4.20
N GLY A 97 -10.81 2.75 -4.13
CA GLY A 97 -9.60 3.52 -4.37
C GLY A 97 -8.64 2.80 -5.30
N TYR A 98 -7.76 3.56 -5.91
CA TYR A 98 -6.62 3.05 -6.65
C TYR A 98 -5.37 3.86 -6.35
N PHE A 99 -4.23 3.21 -6.42
CA PHE A 99 -2.94 3.89 -6.36
C PHE A 99 -1.94 3.24 -7.32
N LEU A 100 -1.02 4.05 -7.81
CA LEU A 100 0.11 3.58 -8.60
C LEU A 100 1.30 3.36 -7.67
N PHE A 101 2.10 2.36 -7.96
CA PHE A 101 3.31 2.08 -7.20
C PHE A 101 4.45 1.63 -8.11
N GLY A 102 5.66 1.96 -7.66
CA GLY A 102 6.88 1.37 -8.18
C GLY A 102 7.45 0.37 -7.20
N ASN A 103 8.35 -0.49 -7.66
CA ASN A 103 9.16 -1.37 -6.83
C ASN A 103 10.59 -1.31 -7.26
N ILE A 104 11.49 -1.23 -6.30
CA ILE A 104 12.91 -1.49 -6.50
C ILE A 104 13.43 -2.30 -5.33
N GLY A 105 14.10 -3.41 -5.61
CA GLY A 105 14.55 -4.27 -4.53
C GLY A 105 15.44 -5.42 -4.97
N TYR A 106 15.86 -6.15 -3.97
CA TYR A 106 16.61 -7.38 -4.12
C TYR A 106 15.69 -8.58 -4.06
N ARG A 107 15.92 -9.56 -4.95
CA ARG A 107 15.20 -10.83 -5.00
C ARG A 107 16.21 -11.97 -5.02
N TYR A 108 16.10 -12.88 -4.07
CA TYR A 108 16.75 -14.19 -4.09
C TYR A 108 15.72 -15.24 -4.51
N GLN A 109 16.05 -16.03 -5.52
CA GLN A 109 15.14 -17.05 -6.04
C GLN A 109 15.92 -18.31 -6.43
N ARG A 110 15.52 -19.43 -5.86
CA ARG A 110 15.99 -20.77 -6.29
C ARG A 110 14.98 -21.35 -7.28
N THR A 111 15.46 -22.06 -8.28
CA THR A 111 14.59 -22.89 -9.15
C THR A 111 13.99 -24.00 -8.29
N ASN A 112 12.68 -24.18 -8.36
CA ASN A 112 11.92 -25.13 -7.55
C ASN A 112 12.24 -25.01 -6.04
N GLY A 113 12.12 -23.82 -5.50
CA GLY A 113 12.47 -23.63 -4.11
C GLY A 113 12.17 -22.24 -3.55
N PHE A 114 12.79 -21.98 -2.42
CA PHE A 114 12.58 -20.77 -1.64
C PHE A 114 12.88 -19.48 -2.43
N MET A 115 12.02 -18.51 -2.27
CA MET A 115 12.15 -17.16 -2.78
C MET A 115 12.06 -16.16 -1.63
N PHE A 116 12.95 -15.18 -1.63
CA PHE A 116 12.95 -14.04 -0.72
C PHE A 116 13.09 -12.75 -1.51
N ARG A 117 12.40 -11.72 -1.09
CA ARG A 117 12.50 -10.38 -1.69
C ARG A 117 12.41 -9.30 -0.62
N VAL A 118 13.15 -8.22 -0.83
CA VAL A 118 13.15 -7.04 0.03
C VAL A 118 13.43 -5.81 -0.82
N GLY A 119 12.77 -4.72 -0.52
CA GLY A 119 12.97 -3.48 -1.28
C GLY A 119 12.10 -2.35 -0.80
N LEU A 120 12.01 -1.33 -1.64
CA LEU A 120 11.22 -0.13 -1.43
C LEU A 120 10.14 -0.03 -2.52
N SER A 121 8.97 0.39 -2.10
CA SER A 121 7.83 0.63 -2.98
C SER A 121 7.35 2.08 -2.83
N PRO A 122 7.83 3.02 -3.67
CA PRO A 122 7.22 4.32 -3.78
C PRO A 122 5.80 4.16 -4.35
N SER A 123 4.84 4.82 -3.75
CA SER A 123 3.46 4.81 -4.19
C SER A 123 2.91 6.21 -4.35
N PHE A 124 2.00 6.37 -5.31
CA PHE A 124 1.37 7.63 -5.68
C PHE A 124 -0.13 7.39 -5.83
N ASN A 125 -0.91 8.23 -5.19
CA ASN A 125 -2.35 8.20 -5.32
C ASN A 125 -2.80 9.29 -6.31
N PHE A 126 -3.36 8.88 -7.44
CA PHE A 126 -3.93 9.77 -8.43
C PHE A 126 -5.44 9.60 -8.42
N GLY A 127 -6.17 10.64 -8.03
CA GLY A 127 -7.61 10.72 -8.20
C GLY A 127 -8.47 10.55 -6.94
N ASP A 128 -7.91 10.22 -5.81
CA ASP A 128 -8.63 10.31 -4.54
C ASP A 128 -8.30 11.64 -3.83
N LYS A 129 -9.30 12.53 -3.71
CA LYS A 129 -9.18 13.80 -2.98
C LYS A 129 -9.07 13.62 -1.47
N HIS A 130 -9.30 12.41 -0.99
CA HIS A 130 -9.39 12.05 0.42
C HIS A 130 -8.31 11.06 0.87
N GLY A 131 -7.32 10.78 0.03
CA GLY A 131 -6.20 9.92 0.39
C GLY A 131 -5.35 10.50 1.51
N LEU A 132 -4.85 9.65 2.40
CA LEU A 132 -3.98 9.99 3.54
C LEU A 132 -2.71 10.73 3.11
N SER A 133 -2.19 10.41 1.94
CA SER A 133 -1.00 11.02 1.38
C SER A 133 -0.98 10.87 -0.14
N LYS A 134 -0.57 11.93 -0.84
CA LYS A 134 -0.38 11.89 -2.29
C LYS A 134 0.80 11.01 -2.71
N SER A 135 1.74 10.75 -1.82
CA SER A 135 2.89 9.88 -2.06
C SER A 135 3.35 9.24 -0.76
N ALA A 136 3.81 8.01 -0.83
CA ALA A 136 4.37 7.28 0.30
C ALA A 136 5.47 6.33 -0.15
N PHE A 137 6.38 5.98 0.76
CA PHE A 137 7.43 5.00 0.56
C PHE A 137 7.23 3.86 1.55
N TYR A 138 7.03 2.67 1.04
CA TYR A 138 6.86 1.48 1.86
C TYR A 138 8.04 0.52 1.68
N PRO A 139 8.79 0.18 2.75
CA PRO A 139 9.64 -0.99 2.70
C PRO A 139 8.78 -2.25 2.60
N TYR A 140 9.21 -3.22 1.82
CA TYR A 140 8.53 -4.50 1.74
C TYR A 140 9.48 -5.67 1.93
N ILE A 141 8.95 -6.73 2.50
CA ILE A 141 9.58 -8.04 2.60
C ILE A 141 8.59 -9.06 2.05
N GLY A 142 9.08 -9.98 1.24
CA GLY A 142 8.25 -11.05 0.69
C GLY A 142 8.96 -12.39 0.78
N LEU A 143 8.21 -13.41 1.14
CA LEU A 143 8.64 -14.80 1.15
C LEU A 143 7.74 -15.58 0.19
N GLY A 144 8.28 -16.58 -0.47
CA GLY A 144 7.52 -17.36 -1.41
C GLY A 144 8.25 -18.62 -1.86
N TRP A 145 7.63 -19.27 -2.81
CA TRP A 145 8.16 -20.47 -3.47
C TRP A 145 8.13 -20.27 -4.98
N SER A 146 9.19 -20.66 -5.66
CA SER A 146 9.25 -20.67 -7.14
C SER A 146 9.18 -22.09 -7.66
N PHE A 147 8.49 -22.25 -8.75
CA PHE A 147 8.28 -23.52 -9.47
C PHE A 147 9.04 -23.52 -10.77
#